data_91f3f2a8e2cf0e9161f7a4d16c2c9ece
#
_entry.id   91f3f2a8e2cf0e9161f7a4d16c2c9ece
#
_cell.length_a   1.000
_cell.length_b   1.000
_cell.length_c   1.000
_cell.angle_alpha   90.00
_cell.angle_beta   90.00
_cell.angle_gamma   90.00
#
_symmetry.space_group_name_H-M   'P 1'
#
loop_
_entity.id
_entity.type
_entity.pdbx_description
1 polymer ?
#
loop_
_entity_poly.entity_id
_entity_poly.type
_entity_poly.pdbx_seq_one_letter_code
_entity_poly.pdbx_strand_id
1 'polypeptide(L)'
;MRKFNKTLLAMTTLLVASGANAAAFQLAEVSTSGLGRAYAGEAAIADNAAVVATNPALMSLFKSNQFSVGGVYVDSKIHMSGPVTVNALGRTVAVGSADHNSVVPGSLIPNMYFVAPINDKFAIGGGMNVNFGLKSEYESDYNAGVFGGKTDLSAINLNLSVS
;
A
#
# COMPACT_ATOMS: atom_id res chain seq x y z
N MET A 1 -2.14 21.82 -40.80
CA MET A 1 -1.80 21.07 -39.56
C MET A 1 -2.29 21.89 -38.37
N ARG A 2 -3.28 21.39 -37.63
CA ARG A 2 -3.79 22.08 -36.41
C ARG A 2 -2.69 22.11 -35.33
N LYS A 3 -2.31 23.30 -34.90
CA LYS A 3 -1.40 23.44 -33.75
C LYS A 3 -2.13 22.91 -32.51
N PHE A 4 -1.64 21.82 -31.98
CA PHE A 4 -2.19 21.22 -30.76
C PHE A 4 -1.93 22.18 -29.58
N ASN A 5 -3.00 22.69 -28.97
CA ASN A 5 -2.87 23.64 -27.88
C ASN A 5 -2.40 22.90 -26.61
N LYS A 6 -1.10 22.98 -26.35
CA LYS A 6 -0.46 22.36 -25.16
C LYS A 6 -1.13 22.80 -23.84
N THR A 7 -1.63 24.04 -23.82
CA THR A 7 -2.37 24.60 -22.66
C THR A 7 -3.71 23.90 -22.46
N LEU A 8 -4.43 23.59 -23.53
CA LEU A 8 -5.71 22.87 -23.44
C LEU A 8 -5.50 21.42 -22.98
N LEU A 9 -4.44 20.78 -23.45
CA LEU A 9 -4.08 19.44 -22.97
C LEU A 9 -3.71 19.44 -21.49
N ALA A 10 -2.93 20.41 -21.04
CA ALA A 10 -2.56 20.56 -19.63
C ALA A 10 -3.78 20.83 -18.74
N MET A 11 -4.73 21.67 -19.20
CA MET A 11 -5.97 21.92 -18.47
C MET A 11 -6.87 20.70 -18.40
N THR A 12 -6.99 19.91 -19.46
CA THR A 12 -7.80 18.69 -19.47
C THR A 12 -7.18 17.62 -18.57
N THR A 13 -5.87 17.47 -18.55
CA THR A 13 -5.19 16.51 -17.62
C THR A 13 -5.35 16.92 -16.15
N LEU A 14 -5.29 18.21 -15.82
CA LEU A 14 -5.54 18.72 -14.48
C LEU A 14 -6.99 18.46 -14.01
N LEU A 15 -7.98 18.64 -14.89
CA LEU A 15 -9.39 18.43 -14.58
C LEU A 15 -9.73 16.94 -14.39
N VAL A 16 -9.07 16.03 -15.11
CA VAL A 16 -9.25 14.59 -14.96
C VAL A 16 -8.56 14.09 -13.69
N ALA A 17 -7.42 14.67 -13.30
CA ALA A 17 -6.71 14.30 -12.08
C ALA A 17 -7.46 14.63 -10.79
N SER A 18 -8.38 15.60 -10.80
CA SER A 18 -9.19 15.97 -9.62
C SER A 18 -10.22 14.90 -9.22
N GLY A 19 -10.49 13.91 -10.09
CA GLY A 19 -11.36 12.77 -9.78
C GLY A 19 -10.61 11.50 -9.31
N ALA A 20 -9.28 11.54 -9.21
CA ALA A 20 -8.49 10.41 -8.73
C ALA A 20 -8.63 10.28 -7.22
N ASN A 21 -9.55 9.42 -6.77
CA ASN A 21 -9.59 9.00 -5.38
C ASN A 21 -8.45 8.00 -5.15
N ALA A 22 -7.43 8.40 -4.40
CA ALA A 22 -6.36 7.51 -3.99
C ALA A 22 -6.91 6.43 -3.06
N ALA A 23 -6.47 5.20 -3.21
CA ALA A 23 -6.82 4.10 -2.34
C ALA A 23 -6.35 4.40 -0.91
N ALA A 24 -7.29 4.53 0.03
CA ALA A 24 -7.04 5.02 1.37
C ALA A 24 -6.17 4.10 2.24
N PHE A 25 -5.93 2.84 1.83
CA PHE A 25 -5.22 1.83 2.61
C PHE A 25 -4.07 1.18 1.85
N GLN A 26 -3.48 1.90 0.89
CA GLN A 26 -2.31 1.41 0.19
C GLN A 26 -1.11 1.39 1.13
N LEU A 27 -0.44 0.24 1.17
CA LEU A 27 0.79 0.06 1.92
C LEU A 27 1.96 0.78 1.22
N ALA A 28 2.76 1.51 1.98
CA ALA A 28 3.97 2.16 1.50
C ALA A 28 5.19 1.24 1.55
N GLU A 29 5.08 0.10 2.22
CA GLU A 29 6.12 -0.85 2.57
C GLU A 29 6.55 -1.71 1.37
N VAL A 30 6.92 -1.06 0.27
CA VAL A 30 7.32 -1.73 -0.98
C VAL A 30 8.75 -2.25 -0.94
N SER A 31 9.62 -1.72 -0.07
CA SER A 31 11.00 -2.19 0.07
C SER A 31 11.53 -2.02 1.49
N THR A 32 12.39 -2.94 1.92
CA THR A 32 13.05 -2.87 3.23
C THR A 32 14.11 -1.75 3.27
N SER A 33 14.82 -1.53 2.18
CA SER A 33 15.80 -0.43 2.08
C SER A 33 15.11 0.94 2.05
N GLY A 34 13.97 1.04 1.36
CA GLY A 34 13.13 2.24 1.37
C GLY A 34 12.65 2.57 2.77
N LEU A 35 12.18 1.58 3.51
CA LEU A 35 11.78 1.76 4.91
C LEU A 35 12.92 2.34 5.77
N GLY A 36 14.14 1.84 5.60
CA GLY A 36 15.31 2.35 6.33
C GLY A 36 15.61 3.83 6.07
N ARG A 37 15.16 4.37 4.95
CA ARG A 37 15.25 5.80 4.59
C ARG A 37 13.95 6.56 4.80
N ALA A 38 12.94 5.96 5.42
CA ALA A 38 11.57 6.48 5.47
C ALA A 38 11.03 6.86 4.06
N TYR A 39 11.42 6.07 3.05
CA TYR A 39 11.10 6.24 1.61
C TYR A 39 11.62 7.53 0.98
N ALA A 40 12.50 8.27 1.68
CA ALA A 40 13.13 9.46 1.11
C ALA A 40 13.99 9.11 -0.11
N GLY A 41 13.73 9.79 -1.23
CA GLY A 41 14.45 9.60 -2.48
C GLY A 41 14.09 8.31 -3.24
N GLU A 42 13.05 7.58 -2.85
CA GLU A 42 12.69 6.27 -3.42
C GLU A 42 12.50 6.31 -4.94
N ALA A 43 12.00 7.42 -5.48
CA ALA A 43 11.81 7.59 -6.92
C ALA A 43 13.10 7.90 -7.70
N ALA A 44 14.23 8.12 -7.03
CA ALA A 44 15.49 8.57 -7.65
C ALA A 44 16.71 7.71 -7.29
N ILE A 45 16.63 6.90 -6.23
CA ILE A 45 17.74 6.09 -5.74
C ILE A 45 17.66 4.69 -6.34
N ALA A 46 18.72 4.27 -7.04
CA ALA A 46 18.86 2.94 -7.63
C ALA A 46 19.83 2.10 -6.80
N ASP A 47 19.47 1.71 -5.59
CA ASP A 47 20.32 0.94 -4.68
C ASP A 47 20.08 -0.59 -4.75
N ASN A 48 18.92 -1.02 -5.23
CA ASN A 48 18.56 -2.43 -5.36
C ASN A 48 17.40 -2.67 -6.34
N ALA A 49 17.02 -3.92 -6.56
CA ALA A 49 15.98 -4.30 -7.51
C ALA A 49 14.57 -3.77 -7.19
N ALA A 50 14.32 -3.22 -5.99
CA ALA A 50 13.01 -2.68 -5.64
C ALA A 50 12.60 -1.44 -6.47
N VAL A 51 13.52 -0.85 -7.22
CA VAL A 51 13.22 0.19 -8.23
C VAL A 51 12.13 -0.25 -9.21
N VAL A 52 11.97 -1.54 -9.43
CA VAL A 52 10.88 -2.11 -10.26
C VAL A 52 9.50 -1.65 -9.77
N ALA A 53 9.32 -1.52 -8.46
CA ALA A 53 8.05 -1.10 -7.87
C ALA A 53 7.90 0.41 -7.76
N THR A 54 9.01 1.15 -7.65
CA THR A 54 9.00 2.58 -7.32
C THR A 54 9.24 3.47 -8.52
N ASN A 55 10.27 3.16 -9.32
CA ASN A 55 10.58 3.84 -10.58
C ASN A 55 11.31 2.90 -11.54
N PRO A 56 10.61 2.18 -12.41
CA PRO A 56 11.22 1.23 -13.34
C PRO A 56 12.28 1.84 -14.27
N ALA A 57 12.22 3.15 -14.54
CA ALA A 57 13.23 3.82 -15.36
C ALA A 57 14.65 3.72 -14.78
N LEU A 58 14.77 3.54 -13.46
CA LEU A 58 16.06 3.36 -12.81
C LEU A 58 16.71 2.00 -13.07
N MET A 59 15.97 1.03 -13.61
CA MET A 59 16.51 -0.31 -13.91
C MET A 59 17.67 -0.25 -14.90
N SER A 60 17.64 0.68 -15.85
CA SER A 60 18.71 0.87 -16.84
C SER A 60 20.04 1.34 -16.23
N LEU A 61 20.07 1.80 -14.99
CA LEU A 61 21.28 2.20 -14.29
C LEU A 61 22.12 1.00 -13.79
N PHE A 62 21.50 -0.17 -13.64
CA PHE A 62 22.21 -1.36 -13.22
C PHE A 62 23.06 -1.95 -14.35
N LYS A 63 24.25 -2.42 -14.01
CA LYS A 63 25.21 -3.02 -14.95
C LYS A 63 25.31 -4.55 -14.81
N SER A 64 24.62 -5.10 -13.81
CA SER A 64 24.55 -6.54 -13.53
C SER A 64 23.16 -6.91 -13.04
N ASN A 65 22.84 -8.20 -13.11
CA ASN A 65 21.58 -8.70 -12.55
C ASN A 65 21.49 -8.36 -11.06
N GLN A 66 20.33 -7.86 -10.67
CA GLN A 66 20.01 -7.53 -9.29
C GLN A 66 18.85 -8.40 -8.81
N PHE A 67 18.94 -8.84 -7.57
CA PHE A 67 17.88 -9.54 -6.91
C PHE A 67 17.70 -8.98 -5.49
N SER A 68 16.47 -8.70 -5.11
CA SER A 68 16.11 -8.18 -3.80
C SER A 68 14.99 -9.03 -3.22
N VAL A 69 15.13 -9.42 -1.97
CA VAL A 69 14.07 -10.03 -1.18
C VAL A 69 14.05 -9.37 0.19
N GLY A 70 12.87 -9.11 0.68
CA GLY A 70 12.70 -8.47 1.98
C GLY A 70 11.32 -8.74 2.56
N GLY A 71 11.12 -8.24 3.75
CA GLY A 71 9.84 -8.24 4.43
C GLY A 71 9.81 -7.17 5.50
N VAL A 72 8.64 -6.61 5.68
CA VAL A 72 8.36 -5.63 6.74
C VAL A 72 7.32 -6.25 7.67
N TYR A 73 7.61 -6.27 8.96
CA TYR A 73 6.65 -6.67 9.97
C TYR A 73 5.97 -5.42 10.53
N VAL A 74 4.66 -5.34 10.38
CA VAL A 74 3.83 -4.24 10.89
C VAL A 74 3.10 -4.73 12.13
N ASP A 75 3.34 -4.07 13.26
CA ASP A 75 2.64 -4.30 14.53
C ASP A 75 1.78 -3.08 14.85
N SER A 76 0.49 -3.17 14.55
CA SER A 76 -0.46 -2.08 14.76
C SER A 76 -1.10 -2.19 16.13
N LYS A 77 -1.01 -1.11 16.91
CA LYS A 77 -1.64 -1.02 18.23
C LYS A 77 -2.84 -0.07 18.17
N ILE A 78 -3.98 -0.63 17.79
CA ILE A 78 -5.22 0.15 17.69
C ILE A 78 -6.10 -0.20 18.87
N HIS A 79 -6.42 0.80 19.68
CA HIS A 79 -7.36 0.69 20.78
C HIS A 79 -8.69 1.31 20.39
N MET A 80 -9.75 0.59 20.63
CA MET A 80 -11.11 1.12 20.52
C MET A 80 -11.68 1.26 21.92
N SER A 81 -12.41 2.34 22.17
CA SER A 81 -13.10 2.57 23.43
C SER A 81 -14.41 3.31 23.21
N GLY A 82 -15.41 3.00 24.00
CA GLY A 82 -16.68 3.71 23.97
C GLY A 82 -17.85 2.85 24.40
N PRO A 83 -19.00 3.47 24.72
CA PRO A 83 -20.22 2.75 25.03
C PRO A 83 -20.89 2.23 23.76
N VAL A 84 -21.43 1.01 23.81
CA VAL A 84 -22.40 0.52 22.85
C VAL A 84 -23.77 0.94 23.32
N THR A 85 -24.49 1.70 22.47
CA THR A 85 -25.81 2.21 22.80
C THR A 85 -26.86 1.75 21.79
N VAL A 86 -28.05 1.49 22.28
CA VAL A 86 -29.25 1.18 21.45
C VAL A 86 -30.29 2.25 21.68
N ASN A 87 -30.85 2.75 20.59
CA ASN A 87 -32.00 3.65 20.61
C ASN A 87 -33.28 2.81 20.55
N ALA A 88 -34.01 2.76 21.67
CA ALA A 88 -35.31 2.07 21.74
C ALA A 88 -36.33 3.04 22.33
N LEU A 89 -37.49 3.11 21.67
CA LEU A 89 -38.65 3.93 22.10
C LEU A 89 -38.28 5.41 22.39
N GLY A 90 -37.36 6.00 21.58
CA GLY A 90 -36.92 7.37 21.74
C GLY A 90 -35.94 7.61 22.91
N ARG A 91 -35.42 6.54 23.49
CA ARG A 91 -34.41 6.60 24.55
C ARG A 91 -33.14 5.89 24.10
N THR A 92 -32.00 6.52 24.36
CA THR A 92 -30.68 5.92 24.20
C THR A 92 -30.31 5.17 25.48
N VAL A 93 -30.05 3.87 25.38
CA VAL A 93 -29.64 3.02 26.50
C VAL A 93 -28.29 2.43 26.19
N ALA A 94 -27.33 2.53 27.11
CA ALA A 94 -26.07 1.82 27.01
C ALA A 94 -26.30 0.33 27.27
N VAL A 95 -25.85 -0.52 26.35
CA VAL A 95 -26.03 -1.98 26.40
C VAL A 95 -24.72 -2.73 26.56
N GLY A 96 -23.58 -2.04 26.49
CA GLY A 96 -22.27 -2.66 26.65
C GLY A 96 -21.12 -1.67 26.43
N SER A 97 -19.90 -2.19 26.40
CA SER A 97 -18.69 -1.46 26.03
C SER A 97 -18.15 -1.97 24.68
N ALA A 98 -17.65 -1.06 23.88
CA ALA A 98 -16.89 -1.33 22.67
C ALA A 98 -15.38 -1.36 22.92
N ASP A 99 -14.96 -1.39 24.17
CA ASP A 99 -13.54 -1.40 24.52
C ASP A 99 -12.89 -2.67 24.01
N HIS A 100 -11.86 -2.49 23.18
CA HIS A 100 -11.07 -3.58 22.64
C HIS A 100 -9.64 -3.11 22.38
N ASN A 101 -8.69 -3.98 22.70
CA ASN A 101 -7.27 -3.74 22.48
C ASN A 101 -6.77 -4.57 21.29
N SER A 102 -5.98 -3.94 20.42
CA SER A 102 -5.28 -4.66 19.33
C SER A 102 -6.22 -5.35 18.34
N VAL A 103 -7.19 -4.61 17.80
CA VAL A 103 -8.14 -5.09 16.76
C VAL A 103 -7.45 -5.48 15.44
N VAL A 104 -6.19 -5.09 15.23
CA VAL A 104 -5.41 -5.40 14.04
C VAL A 104 -4.22 -6.27 14.45
N PRO A 105 -4.20 -7.55 14.08
CA PRO A 105 -3.07 -8.42 14.34
C PRO A 105 -1.84 -8.00 13.52
N GLY A 106 -0.65 -8.27 14.05
CA GLY A 106 0.60 -8.04 13.34
C GLY A 106 0.67 -8.82 12.03
N SER A 107 1.25 -8.21 11.00
CA SER A 107 1.34 -8.79 9.66
C SER A 107 2.72 -8.66 9.08
N LEU A 108 3.18 -9.72 8.38
CA LEU A 108 4.40 -9.69 7.58
C LEU A 108 4.04 -9.32 6.13
N ILE A 109 4.71 -8.31 5.60
CA ILE A 109 4.56 -7.81 4.24
C ILE A 109 5.79 -8.22 3.45
N PRO A 110 5.74 -9.32 2.67
CA PRO A 110 6.87 -9.76 1.86
C PRO A 110 7.00 -8.92 0.59
N ASN A 111 8.25 -8.80 0.12
CA ASN A 111 8.55 -8.25 -1.19
C ASN A 111 9.73 -8.99 -1.84
N MET A 112 9.72 -9.07 -3.16
CA MET A 112 10.75 -9.72 -3.96
C MET A 112 10.81 -9.08 -5.34
N TYR A 113 12.02 -8.75 -5.80
CA TYR A 113 12.25 -8.09 -7.07
C TYR A 113 13.49 -8.63 -7.77
N PHE A 114 13.49 -8.57 -9.10
CA PHE A 114 14.68 -8.78 -9.89
C PHE A 114 14.79 -7.72 -10.99
N VAL A 115 16.02 -7.44 -11.43
CA VAL A 115 16.36 -6.63 -12.59
C VAL A 115 17.45 -7.33 -13.38
N ALA A 116 17.26 -7.43 -14.68
CA ALA A 116 18.25 -7.96 -15.60
C ALA A 116 18.52 -6.92 -16.71
N PRO A 117 19.70 -6.28 -16.74
CA PRO A 117 20.12 -5.46 -17.86
C PRO A 117 20.24 -6.30 -19.13
N ILE A 118 19.63 -5.88 -20.24
CA ILE A 118 19.75 -6.52 -21.54
C ILE A 118 20.96 -5.93 -22.29
N ASN A 119 21.12 -4.61 -22.19
CA ASN A 119 22.22 -3.85 -22.76
C ASN A 119 22.33 -2.49 -22.04
N ASP A 120 23.18 -1.59 -22.53
CA ASP A 120 23.43 -0.28 -21.92
C ASP A 120 22.21 0.67 -21.92
N LYS A 121 21.13 0.32 -22.64
CA LYS A 121 19.94 1.16 -22.81
C LYS A 121 18.67 0.51 -22.28
N PHE A 122 18.63 -0.82 -22.23
CA PHE A 122 17.43 -1.56 -21.90
C PHE A 122 17.66 -2.53 -20.74
N ALA A 123 16.71 -2.56 -19.84
CA ALA A 123 16.63 -3.55 -18.78
C ALA A 123 15.20 -4.09 -18.64
N ILE A 124 15.08 -5.33 -18.21
CA ILE A 124 13.82 -5.92 -17.78
C ILE A 124 13.85 -6.14 -16.27
N GLY A 125 12.71 -6.04 -15.66
CA GLY A 125 12.57 -6.34 -14.25
C GLY A 125 11.18 -6.79 -13.91
N GLY A 126 11.07 -7.48 -12.82
CA GLY A 126 9.79 -7.94 -12.31
C GLY A 126 9.82 -8.08 -10.79
N GLY A 127 8.66 -8.18 -10.21
CA GLY A 127 8.59 -8.34 -8.77
C GLY A 127 7.22 -8.64 -8.24
N MET A 128 7.22 -8.89 -6.96
CA MET A 128 6.04 -9.16 -6.15
C MET A 128 6.10 -8.32 -4.88
N ASN A 129 5.00 -7.65 -4.59
CA ASN A 129 4.80 -6.96 -3.32
C ASN A 129 3.33 -6.98 -2.93
N VAL A 130 3.05 -6.64 -1.69
CA VAL A 130 1.68 -6.52 -1.17
C VAL A 130 1.30 -5.04 -1.15
N ASN A 131 0.31 -4.67 -1.95
CA ASN A 131 -0.13 -3.28 -2.04
C ASN A 131 -1.21 -2.94 -1.01
N PHE A 132 -1.98 -3.93 -0.60
CA PHE A 132 -3.04 -3.77 0.39
C PHE A 132 -3.02 -4.94 1.34
N GLY A 133 -3.04 -4.64 2.62
CA GLY A 133 -3.21 -5.61 3.68
C GLY A 133 -3.95 -4.95 4.82
N LEU A 134 -5.23 -5.29 4.96
CA LEU A 134 -6.04 -4.87 6.08
C LEU A 134 -6.64 -6.11 6.73
N LYS A 135 -6.30 -6.32 7.98
CA LYS A 135 -6.89 -7.37 8.78
C LYS A 135 -7.42 -6.75 10.06
N SER A 136 -8.66 -7.04 10.38
CA SER A 136 -9.23 -6.78 11.69
C SER A 136 -9.92 -8.04 12.18
N GLU A 137 -9.75 -8.34 13.44
CA GLU A 137 -10.34 -9.52 14.07
C GLU A 137 -10.77 -9.15 15.48
N TYR A 138 -12.06 -9.28 15.73
CA TYR A 138 -12.67 -9.07 17.02
C TYR A 138 -13.01 -10.41 17.64
N GLU A 139 -13.00 -10.47 18.96
CA GLU A 139 -13.42 -11.66 19.69
C GLU A 139 -14.92 -11.97 19.44
N SER A 140 -15.27 -13.24 19.53
CA SER A 140 -16.63 -13.70 19.18
C SER A 140 -17.71 -13.16 20.12
N ASP A 141 -17.35 -12.70 21.30
CA ASP A 141 -18.21 -12.11 22.33
C ASP A 141 -18.16 -10.57 22.36
N TYR A 142 -17.51 -9.97 21.35
CA TYR A 142 -17.44 -8.51 21.26
C TYR A 142 -18.81 -7.86 21.12
N ASN A 143 -19.16 -6.98 22.08
CA ASN A 143 -20.49 -6.37 22.18
C ASN A 143 -20.92 -5.55 20.96
N ALA A 144 -19.97 -4.99 20.22
CA ALA A 144 -20.22 -4.25 18.99
C ALA A 144 -20.02 -5.11 17.73
N GLY A 145 -20.00 -6.44 17.84
CA GLY A 145 -19.79 -7.38 16.74
C GLY A 145 -20.81 -7.29 15.62
N VAL A 146 -21.97 -6.67 15.85
CA VAL A 146 -22.96 -6.36 14.80
C VAL A 146 -22.45 -5.32 13.79
N PHE A 147 -21.43 -4.51 14.15
CA PHE A 147 -20.83 -3.49 13.29
C PHE A 147 -19.53 -3.95 12.64
N GLY A 148 -18.95 -5.03 13.10
CA GLY A 148 -17.71 -5.59 12.57
C GLY A 148 -17.41 -6.93 13.24
N GLY A 149 -16.86 -7.85 12.49
CA GLY A 149 -16.42 -9.14 13.00
C GLY A 149 -14.97 -9.38 12.58
N LYS A 150 -14.81 -10.05 11.46
CA LYS A 150 -13.49 -10.30 10.89
C LYS A 150 -13.42 -9.73 9.49
N THR A 151 -12.38 -8.97 9.23
CA THR A 151 -12.01 -8.52 7.88
C THR A 151 -10.61 -8.99 7.59
N ASP A 152 -10.41 -9.63 6.44
CA ASP A 152 -9.10 -10.05 5.95
C ASP A 152 -9.01 -9.68 4.47
N LEU A 153 -8.35 -8.57 4.18
CA LEU A 153 -8.13 -8.08 2.83
C LEU A 153 -6.64 -8.15 2.54
N SER A 154 -6.28 -8.91 1.53
CA SER A 154 -4.90 -9.02 1.05
C SER A 154 -4.87 -8.90 -0.47
N ALA A 155 -4.01 -8.04 -0.99
CA ALA A 155 -3.80 -7.90 -2.43
C ALA A 155 -2.30 -8.01 -2.74
N ILE A 156 -1.95 -9.04 -3.48
CA ILE A 156 -0.60 -9.26 -4.00
C ILE A 156 -0.50 -8.62 -5.38
N ASN A 157 0.49 -7.78 -5.56
CA ASN A 157 0.82 -7.18 -6.84
C ASN A 157 1.99 -7.95 -7.48
N LEU A 158 1.78 -8.35 -8.73
CA LEU A 158 2.83 -8.89 -9.59
C LEU A 158 3.07 -7.91 -10.72
N ASN A 159 4.29 -7.45 -10.89
CA ASN A 159 4.64 -6.52 -11.94
C ASN A 159 5.75 -7.05 -12.86
N LEU A 160 5.71 -6.58 -14.09
CA LEU A 160 6.76 -6.76 -15.08
C LEU A 160 6.99 -5.42 -15.76
N SER A 161 8.24 -5.03 -15.88
CA SER A 161 8.64 -3.72 -16.40
C SER A 161 9.80 -3.84 -17.39
N VAL A 162 9.82 -2.94 -18.34
CA VAL A 162 10.93 -2.72 -19.28
C VAL A 162 11.32 -1.25 -19.22
N SER A 163 12.58 -0.97 -19.17
CA SER A 163 13.12 0.39 -19.21
C SER A 163 14.18 0.54 -20.28
#